data_1f29173f49ea5188aa29efe8c7d69977
#
_entry.id   1f29173f49ea5188aa29efe8c7d69977
#
_cell.length_a   1.000
_cell.length_b   1.000
_cell.length_c   1.000
_cell.angle_alpha   90.00
_cell.angle_beta   90.00
_cell.angle_gamma   90.00
#
_symmetry.space_group_name_H-M   'P 1'
#
loop_
_entity.id
_entity.type
_entity.pdbx_description
1 polymer ?
#
loop_
_entity_poly.entity_id
_entity_poly.type
_entity_poly.pdbx_seq_one_letter_code
_entity_poly.pdbx_strand_id
1 'polypeptide(L)'
;ALVVVVMRLLVGVKTSGTFMPILIALAFIQTTLLVGLIIFLGLIGTGLWIRSYLSRLNLLLVARVAAVVIMVILMMAALAVTSYKLGLDQVLTVTFFPTVIVAWTIERMSILWEEEGGHEVLIQGSGSLLVAVLAYLAMSNHWVEHLTFNFPELTLSLLGVILLLGKYTGYRLSELYRFRDMAGK
;
A
#
# COMPACT_ATOMS: atom_id res chain seq x y z
N ALA A 1 4.70 6.37 -9.38
CA ALA A 1 5.50 5.25 -9.93
C ALA A 1 6.99 5.39 -9.59
N LEU A 2 7.64 6.54 -9.92
CA LEU A 2 9.09 6.74 -9.69
C LEU A 2 9.51 6.45 -8.23
N VAL A 3 8.80 7.00 -7.23
CA VAL A 3 9.07 6.77 -5.80
C VAL A 3 9.10 5.28 -5.46
N VAL A 4 8.15 4.51 -5.98
CA VAL A 4 8.09 3.06 -5.75
C VAL A 4 9.29 2.34 -6.34
N VAL A 5 9.67 2.72 -7.58
CA VAL A 5 10.83 2.14 -8.27
C VAL A 5 12.13 2.44 -7.52
N VAL A 6 12.33 3.70 -7.10
CA VAL A 6 13.51 4.12 -6.31
C VAL A 6 13.58 3.37 -4.99
N MET A 7 12.49 3.33 -4.22
CA MET A 7 12.47 2.65 -2.92
C MET A 7 12.67 1.15 -3.04
N ARG A 8 12.22 0.54 -4.12
CA ARG A 8 12.33 -0.90 -4.33
C ARG A 8 13.67 -1.32 -4.93
N LEU A 9 14.19 -0.58 -5.93
CA LEU A 9 15.44 -0.93 -6.62
C LEU A 9 16.67 -0.38 -5.90
N LEU A 10 16.64 0.88 -5.46
CA LEU A 10 17.82 1.51 -4.84
C LEU A 10 17.87 1.24 -3.33
N VAL A 11 16.78 1.46 -2.62
CA VAL A 11 16.76 1.27 -1.16
C VAL A 11 16.60 -0.22 -0.80
N GLY A 12 15.82 -0.98 -1.59
CA GLY A 12 15.60 -2.40 -1.37
C GLY A 12 14.45 -2.70 -0.41
N VAL A 13 13.47 -1.77 -0.30
CA VAL A 13 12.27 -1.99 0.51
C VAL A 13 11.40 -3.08 -0.13
N LYS A 14 11.09 -4.12 0.63
CA LYS A 14 10.15 -5.15 0.20
C LYS A 14 8.72 -4.59 0.23
N THR A 15 8.04 -4.64 -0.89
CA THR A 15 6.64 -4.23 -1.02
C THR A 15 5.81 -5.34 -1.63
N SER A 16 4.55 -5.40 -1.32
CA SER A 16 3.61 -6.34 -1.92
C SER A 16 3.22 -5.90 -3.34
N GLY A 17 4.17 -6.09 -4.27
CA GLY A 17 4.06 -5.62 -5.65
C GLY A 17 4.45 -4.16 -5.84
N THR A 18 4.42 -3.70 -7.08
CA THR A 18 4.79 -2.32 -7.46
C THR A 18 3.59 -1.38 -7.47
N PHE A 19 2.42 -1.89 -7.77
CA PHE A 19 1.21 -1.09 -7.97
C PHE A 19 0.46 -0.78 -6.67
N MET A 20 0.54 -1.70 -5.69
CA MET A 20 -0.17 -1.57 -4.41
C MET A 20 0.17 -0.30 -3.63
N PRO A 21 1.44 0.09 -3.42
CA PRO A 21 1.77 1.35 -2.75
C PRO A 21 1.21 2.58 -3.45
N ILE A 22 1.11 2.54 -4.79
CA ILE A 22 0.54 3.65 -5.58
C ILE A 22 -0.96 3.77 -5.31
N LEU A 23 -1.68 2.66 -5.30
CA LEU A 23 -3.13 2.67 -5.02
C LEU A 23 -3.43 3.13 -3.59
N ILE A 24 -2.64 2.70 -2.61
CA ILE A 24 -2.77 3.15 -1.22
C ILE A 24 -2.51 4.66 -1.12
N ALA A 25 -1.49 5.18 -1.82
CA ALA A 25 -1.22 6.62 -1.88
C ALA A 25 -2.39 7.40 -2.49
N LEU A 26 -3.01 6.88 -3.57
CA LEU A 26 -4.20 7.48 -4.17
C LEU A 26 -5.41 7.47 -3.22
N ALA A 27 -5.58 6.40 -2.43
CA ALA A 27 -6.61 6.37 -1.39
C ALA A 27 -6.37 7.46 -0.32
N PHE A 28 -5.12 7.70 0.09
CA PHE A 28 -4.77 8.76 1.05
C PHE A 28 -5.00 10.16 0.49
N ILE A 29 -4.86 10.39 -0.81
CA ILE A 29 -5.21 11.68 -1.44
C ILE A 29 -6.70 11.98 -1.28
N GLN A 30 -7.55 10.97 -1.36
CA GLN A 30 -9.00 11.16 -1.24
C GLN A 30 -9.48 11.31 0.21
N THR A 31 -8.77 10.71 1.19
CA THR A 31 -9.21 10.63 2.59
C THR A 31 -8.41 11.51 3.56
N THR A 32 -7.40 12.23 3.10
CA THR A 32 -6.31 12.81 3.89
C THR A 32 -5.41 11.75 4.54
N LEU A 33 -4.12 12.10 4.77
CA LEU A 33 -3.10 11.14 5.22
C LEU A 33 -3.43 10.51 6.57
N LEU A 34 -3.74 11.35 7.60
CA LEU A 34 -3.92 10.85 8.97
C LEU A 34 -5.18 9.99 9.10
N VAL A 35 -6.30 10.49 8.59
CA VAL A 35 -7.58 9.76 8.66
C VAL A 35 -7.50 8.49 7.81
N GLY A 36 -6.97 8.59 6.60
CA GLY A 36 -6.76 7.45 5.70
C GLY A 36 -5.85 6.39 6.32
N LEU A 37 -4.76 6.78 6.97
CA LEU A 37 -3.82 5.87 7.61
C LEU A 37 -4.47 5.09 8.77
N ILE A 38 -5.21 5.77 9.63
CA ILE A 38 -5.89 5.15 10.78
C ILE A 38 -6.95 4.16 10.31
N ILE A 39 -7.80 4.59 9.36
CA ILE A 39 -8.85 3.74 8.79
C ILE A 39 -8.23 2.54 8.07
N PHE A 40 -7.20 2.77 7.26
CA PHE A 40 -6.52 1.73 6.50
C PHE A 40 -5.88 0.68 7.41
N LEU A 41 -5.12 1.09 8.43
CA LEU A 41 -4.51 0.17 9.40
C LEU A 41 -5.57 -0.58 10.21
N GLY A 42 -6.64 0.10 10.63
CA GLY A 42 -7.74 -0.53 11.36
C GLY A 42 -8.43 -1.60 10.53
N LEU A 43 -8.75 -1.30 9.27
CA LEU A 43 -9.42 -2.23 8.36
C LEU A 43 -8.54 -3.43 7.99
N ILE A 44 -7.25 -3.19 7.67
CA ILE A 44 -6.31 -4.29 7.38
C ILE A 44 -6.11 -5.15 8.62
N GLY A 45 -5.87 -4.55 9.78
CA GLY A 45 -5.69 -5.29 11.03
C GLY A 45 -6.90 -6.17 11.35
N THR A 46 -8.11 -5.60 11.26
CA THR A 46 -9.36 -6.36 11.49
C THR A 46 -9.61 -7.39 10.40
N GLY A 47 -9.35 -7.06 9.13
CA GLY A 47 -9.46 -8.00 8.01
C GLY A 47 -8.53 -9.21 8.15
N LEU A 48 -7.27 -9.00 8.54
CA LEU A 48 -6.31 -10.08 8.80
C LEU A 48 -6.68 -10.88 10.05
N TRP A 49 -7.23 -10.23 11.08
CA TRP A 49 -7.73 -10.91 12.27
C TRP A 49 -8.91 -11.83 11.94
N ILE A 50 -9.90 -11.35 11.21
CA ILE A 50 -11.04 -12.14 10.72
C ILE A 50 -10.55 -13.31 9.86
N ARG A 51 -9.60 -13.06 8.95
CA ARG A 51 -8.97 -14.09 8.15
C ARG A 51 -8.33 -15.18 9.00
N SER A 52 -7.59 -14.81 10.06
CA SER A 52 -6.97 -15.75 10.98
C SER A 52 -8.03 -16.65 11.66
N TYR A 53 -9.18 -16.09 12.00
CA TYR A 53 -10.30 -16.85 12.53
C TYR A 53 -10.92 -17.81 11.50
N LEU A 54 -11.16 -17.33 10.26
CA LEU A 54 -11.69 -18.16 9.18
C LEU A 54 -10.72 -19.28 8.75
N SER A 55 -9.44 -19.09 8.94
CA SER A 55 -8.42 -20.10 8.63
C SER A 55 -8.57 -21.39 9.48
N ARG A 56 -9.19 -21.28 10.66
CA ARG A 56 -9.52 -22.42 11.53
C ARG A 56 -10.69 -23.27 11.03
N LEU A 57 -11.48 -22.74 10.08
CA LEU A 57 -12.68 -23.42 9.55
C LEU A 57 -12.38 -24.34 8.36
N ASN A 58 -11.10 -24.57 8.00
CA ASN A 58 -10.67 -25.41 6.87
C ASN A 58 -11.37 -25.09 5.53
N LEU A 59 -11.69 -23.80 5.30
CA LEU A 59 -12.31 -23.36 4.07
C LEU A 59 -11.31 -23.35 2.90
N LEU A 60 -11.80 -23.59 1.71
CA LEU A 60 -11.05 -23.40 0.48
C LEU A 60 -10.54 -21.94 0.39
N LEU A 61 -9.33 -21.73 -0.11
CA LEU A 61 -8.69 -20.42 -0.21
C LEU A 61 -9.62 -19.37 -0.82
N VAL A 62 -10.26 -19.69 -1.95
CA VAL A 62 -11.17 -18.78 -2.66
C VAL A 62 -12.36 -18.35 -1.79
N ALA A 63 -12.99 -19.30 -1.10
CA ALA A 63 -14.13 -19.02 -0.23
C ALA A 63 -13.72 -18.15 0.97
N ARG A 64 -12.54 -18.41 1.53
CA ARG A 64 -11.98 -17.63 2.65
C ARG A 64 -11.68 -16.19 2.24
N VAL A 65 -11.01 -16.00 1.11
CA VAL A 65 -10.69 -14.67 0.57
C VAL A 65 -11.99 -13.90 0.28
N ALA A 66 -12.97 -14.54 -0.38
CA ALA A 66 -14.27 -13.92 -0.66
C ALA A 66 -15.00 -13.50 0.64
N ALA A 67 -14.99 -14.36 1.66
CA ALA A 67 -15.59 -14.02 2.95
C ALA A 67 -14.92 -12.81 3.62
N VAL A 68 -13.59 -12.74 3.60
CA VAL A 68 -12.85 -11.59 4.15
C VAL A 68 -13.19 -10.31 3.39
N VAL A 69 -13.26 -10.34 2.06
CA VAL A 69 -13.61 -9.17 1.24
C VAL A 69 -15.04 -8.68 1.58
N ILE A 70 -16.01 -9.59 1.70
CA ILE A 70 -17.38 -9.24 2.09
C ILE A 70 -17.40 -8.60 3.48
N MET A 71 -16.67 -9.15 4.44
CA MET A 71 -16.59 -8.58 5.79
C MET A 71 -15.97 -7.18 5.80
N VAL A 72 -14.97 -6.93 4.98
CA VAL A 72 -14.36 -5.60 4.82
C VAL A 72 -15.36 -4.62 4.24
N ILE A 73 -16.11 -5.01 3.22
CA ILE A 73 -17.17 -4.16 2.64
C ILE A 73 -18.24 -3.82 3.69
N LEU A 74 -18.65 -4.79 4.50
CA LEU A 74 -19.61 -4.57 5.59
C LEU A 74 -19.03 -3.62 6.66
N MET A 75 -17.75 -3.77 7.01
CA MET A 75 -17.09 -2.85 7.95
C MET A 75 -17.03 -1.43 7.40
N MET A 76 -16.69 -1.26 6.12
CA MET A 76 -16.67 0.04 5.46
C MET A 76 -18.07 0.66 5.43
N ALA A 77 -19.11 -0.13 5.13
CA ALA A 77 -20.49 0.33 5.18
C ALA A 77 -20.90 0.76 6.60
N ALA A 78 -20.52 -0.01 7.63
CA ALA A 78 -20.77 0.34 9.02
C ALA A 78 -20.04 1.63 9.44
N LEU A 79 -18.79 1.81 9.02
CA LEU A 79 -18.04 3.05 9.24
C LEU A 79 -18.73 4.25 8.57
N ALA A 80 -19.18 4.11 7.33
CA ALA A 80 -19.87 5.17 6.61
C ALA A 80 -21.18 5.58 7.32
N VAL A 81 -21.99 4.62 7.76
CA VAL A 81 -23.22 4.90 8.50
C VAL A 81 -22.93 5.55 9.86
N THR A 82 -21.91 5.09 10.56
CA THR A 82 -21.51 5.64 11.86
C THR A 82 -20.99 7.07 11.72
N SER A 83 -20.16 7.32 10.71
CA SER A 83 -19.65 8.65 10.38
C SER A 83 -20.77 9.64 10.04
N TYR A 84 -21.75 9.20 9.27
CA TYR A 84 -22.92 10.02 8.95
C TYR A 84 -23.67 10.43 10.21
N LYS A 85 -23.89 9.49 11.15
CA LYS A 85 -24.59 9.77 12.41
C LYS A 85 -23.79 10.69 13.35
N LEU A 86 -22.46 10.66 13.30
CA LEU A 86 -21.59 11.48 14.13
C LEU A 86 -21.24 12.83 13.50
N GLY A 87 -21.72 13.12 12.28
CA GLY A 87 -21.44 14.38 11.57
C GLY A 87 -19.97 14.56 11.19
N LEU A 88 -19.24 13.44 10.99
CA LEU A 88 -17.85 13.46 10.61
C LEU A 88 -17.73 13.44 9.07
N ASP A 89 -17.90 14.60 8.44
CA ASP A 89 -17.91 14.73 6.96
C ASP A 89 -16.63 14.24 6.29
N GLN A 90 -15.49 14.30 6.99
CA GLN A 90 -14.20 13.83 6.48
C GLN A 90 -14.12 12.30 6.27
N VAL A 91 -14.92 11.53 6.99
CA VAL A 91 -14.98 10.06 6.86
C VAL A 91 -16.03 9.65 5.82
N LEU A 92 -17.03 10.52 5.55
CA LEU A 92 -18.04 10.31 4.51
C LEU A 92 -17.43 10.37 3.08
N THR A 93 -16.29 11.04 2.91
CA THR A 93 -15.54 11.04 1.66
C THR A 93 -14.83 9.72 1.36
N VAL A 94 -14.98 8.70 2.22
CA VAL A 94 -14.53 7.33 1.91
C VAL A 94 -15.40 6.79 0.77
N THR A 95 -15.03 7.23 -0.41
CA THR A 95 -15.68 6.93 -1.68
C THR A 95 -15.50 5.45 -2.01
N PHE A 96 -16.28 4.94 -2.93
CA PHE A 96 -16.20 3.58 -3.46
C PHE A 96 -14.77 3.15 -3.81
N PHE A 97 -13.95 4.05 -4.34
CA PHE A 97 -12.59 3.76 -4.79
C PHE A 97 -11.63 3.34 -3.66
N PRO A 98 -11.50 4.08 -2.52
CA PRO A 98 -10.72 3.61 -1.36
C PRO A 98 -11.17 2.26 -0.82
N THR A 99 -12.50 1.98 -0.81
CA THR A 99 -13.05 0.70 -0.37
C THR A 99 -12.52 -0.47 -1.20
N VAL A 100 -12.51 -0.31 -2.53
CA VAL A 100 -11.98 -1.34 -3.45
C VAL A 100 -10.48 -1.57 -3.21
N ILE A 101 -9.71 -0.49 -2.99
CA ILE A 101 -8.27 -0.59 -2.72
C ILE A 101 -8.01 -1.35 -1.42
N VAL A 102 -8.75 -1.05 -0.35
CA VAL A 102 -8.61 -1.74 0.94
C VAL A 102 -8.97 -3.22 0.80
N ALA A 103 -10.09 -3.53 0.16
CA ALA A 103 -10.52 -4.91 -0.07
C ALA A 103 -9.47 -5.71 -0.86
N TRP A 104 -8.96 -5.14 -1.94
CA TRP A 104 -7.90 -5.74 -2.75
C TRP A 104 -6.59 -5.89 -1.98
N THR A 105 -6.23 -4.91 -1.15
CA THR A 105 -5.06 -4.98 -0.28
C THR A 105 -5.15 -6.16 0.68
N ILE A 106 -6.30 -6.35 1.32
CA ILE A 106 -6.52 -7.44 2.27
C ILE A 106 -6.53 -8.79 1.55
N GLU A 107 -7.12 -8.88 0.37
CA GLU A 107 -7.04 -10.06 -0.47
C GLU A 107 -5.58 -10.43 -0.76
N ARG A 108 -4.80 -9.49 -1.25
CA ARG A 108 -3.38 -9.69 -1.55
C ARG A 108 -2.57 -10.09 -0.33
N MET A 109 -2.77 -9.43 0.81
CA MET A 109 -2.12 -9.79 2.08
C MET A 109 -2.56 -11.15 2.60
N SER A 110 -3.81 -11.56 2.35
CA SER A 110 -4.31 -12.88 2.72
C SER A 110 -3.65 -13.99 1.91
N ILE A 111 -3.45 -13.79 0.61
CA ILE A 111 -2.73 -14.73 -0.25
C ILE A 111 -1.26 -14.82 0.19
N LEU A 112 -0.60 -13.68 0.37
CA LEU A 112 0.79 -13.62 0.82
C LEU A 112 1.00 -14.31 2.16
N TRP A 113 0.04 -14.22 3.07
CA TRP A 113 0.09 -14.92 4.35
C TRP A 113 0.13 -16.44 4.20
N GLU A 114 -0.56 -16.97 3.21
CA GLU A 114 -0.56 -18.43 2.96
C GLU A 114 0.69 -18.91 2.24
N GLU A 115 1.22 -18.08 1.34
CA GLU A 115 2.40 -18.41 0.55
C GLU A 115 3.70 -18.25 1.36
N GLU A 116 3.85 -17.16 2.09
CA GLU A 116 5.11 -16.75 2.73
C GLU A 116 5.03 -16.63 4.26
N GLY A 117 3.82 -16.69 4.81
CA GLY A 117 3.58 -16.61 6.25
C GLY A 117 3.40 -15.19 6.78
N GLY A 118 2.96 -15.10 8.05
CA GLY A 118 2.58 -13.82 8.68
C GLY A 118 3.73 -12.82 8.85
N HIS A 119 4.95 -13.28 9.06
CA HIS A 119 6.12 -12.41 9.20
C HIS A 119 6.42 -11.62 7.93
N GLU A 120 6.35 -12.29 6.78
CA GLU A 120 6.58 -11.64 5.48
C GLU A 120 5.45 -10.67 5.11
N VAL A 121 4.21 -10.98 5.52
CA VAL A 121 3.07 -10.04 5.39
C VAL A 121 3.32 -8.75 6.15
N LEU A 122 3.86 -8.81 7.36
CA LEU A 122 4.20 -7.62 8.14
C LEU A 122 5.32 -6.80 7.47
N ILE A 123 6.36 -7.46 6.97
CA ILE A 123 7.49 -6.79 6.29
C ILE A 123 7.01 -6.14 5.00
N GLN A 124 6.32 -6.87 4.12
CA GLN A 124 5.87 -6.35 2.84
C GLN A 124 4.72 -5.35 3.00
N GLY A 125 3.85 -5.55 3.99
CA GLY A 125 2.77 -4.63 4.34
C GLY A 125 3.28 -3.29 4.85
N SER A 126 4.18 -3.31 5.83
CA SER A 126 4.81 -2.10 6.37
C SER A 126 5.66 -1.38 5.33
N GLY A 127 6.41 -2.13 4.52
CA GLY A 127 7.16 -1.57 3.40
C GLY A 127 6.25 -0.91 2.36
N SER A 128 5.14 -1.55 2.00
CA SER A 128 4.16 -0.97 1.08
C SER A 128 3.52 0.30 1.63
N LEU A 129 3.20 0.32 2.92
CA LEU A 129 2.64 1.48 3.60
C LEU A 129 3.63 2.64 3.64
N LEU A 130 4.89 2.38 4.01
CA LEU A 130 5.96 3.39 4.01
C LEU A 130 6.12 4.02 2.63
N VAL A 131 6.21 3.18 1.60
CA VAL A 131 6.35 3.66 0.22
C VAL A 131 5.10 4.42 -0.25
N ALA A 132 3.90 4.02 0.21
CA ALA A 132 2.65 4.72 -0.08
C ALA A 132 2.62 6.12 0.56
N VAL A 133 3.08 6.26 1.80
CA VAL A 133 3.20 7.56 2.48
C VAL A 133 4.18 8.47 1.75
N LEU A 134 5.34 7.96 1.35
CA LEU A 134 6.31 8.73 0.57
C LEU A 134 5.76 9.12 -0.82
N ALA A 135 5.03 8.22 -1.47
CA ALA A 135 4.36 8.50 -2.73
C ALA A 135 3.27 9.57 -2.57
N TYR A 136 2.47 9.50 -1.48
CA TYR A 136 1.49 10.53 -1.13
C TYR A 136 2.15 11.90 -0.95
N LEU A 137 3.23 11.98 -0.17
CA LEU A 137 3.97 13.25 0.05
C LEU A 137 4.52 13.82 -1.27
N ALA A 138 5.04 12.96 -2.15
CA ALA A 138 5.49 13.37 -3.46
C ALA A 138 4.34 13.87 -4.35
N MET A 139 3.18 13.20 -4.32
CA MET A 139 2.02 13.57 -5.13
C MET A 139 1.29 14.82 -4.59
N SER A 140 1.30 15.02 -3.26
CA SER A 140 0.70 16.20 -2.61
C SER A 140 1.59 17.44 -2.65
N ASN A 141 2.79 17.32 -3.22
CA ASN A 141 3.68 18.46 -3.35
C ASN A 141 3.27 19.36 -4.51
N HIS A 142 2.96 20.62 -4.23
CA HIS A 142 2.51 21.60 -5.22
C HIS A 142 3.46 21.77 -6.42
N TRP A 143 4.77 21.66 -6.21
CA TRP A 143 5.75 21.70 -7.29
C TRP A 143 5.64 20.50 -8.24
N VAL A 144 5.43 19.31 -7.69
CA VAL A 144 5.26 18.08 -8.49
C VAL A 144 3.96 18.15 -9.27
N GLU A 145 2.89 18.61 -8.65
CA GLU A 145 1.59 18.84 -9.30
C GLU A 145 1.73 19.84 -10.45
N HIS A 146 2.30 21.02 -10.18
CA HIS A 146 2.52 22.06 -11.18
C HIS A 146 3.36 21.55 -12.37
N LEU A 147 4.46 20.84 -12.10
CA LEU A 147 5.33 20.30 -13.15
C LEU A 147 4.61 19.24 -14.00
N THR A 148 3.82 18.37 -13.36
CA THR A 148 3.13 17.29 -14.06
C THR A 148 2.01 17.81 -14.98
N PHE A 149 1.25 18.82 -14.52
CA PHE A 149 0.13 19.37 -15.31
C PHE A 149 0.58 20.36 -16.38
N ASN A 150 1.60 21.18 -16.13
CA ASN A 150 2.04 22.18 -17.10
C ASN A 150 3.06 21.65 -18.12
N PHE A 151 3.78 20.56 -17.79
CA PHE A 151 4.81 19.98 -18.64
C PHE A 151 4.61 18.46 -18.79
N PRO A 152 3.60 18.01 -19.55
CA PRO A 152 3.32 16.59 -19.74
C PRO A 152 4.50 15.83 -20.38
N GLU A 153 5.40 16.51 -21.09
CA GLU A 153 6.62 15.95 -21.66
C GLU A 153 7.57 15.39 -20.59
N LEU A 154 7.52 15.93 -19.36
CA LEU A 154 8.29 15.39 -18.24
C LEU A 154 7.91 13.94 -17.91
N THR A 155 6.71 13.51 -18.25
CA THR A 155 6.27 12.12 -18.07
C THR A 155 7.10 11.15 -18.92
N LEU A 156 7.51 11.57 -20.15
CA LEU A 156 8.41 10.80 -21.00
C LEU A 156 9.82 10.76 -20.41
N SER A 157 10.30 11.86 -19.84
CA SER A 157 11.59 11.91 -19.15
C SER A 157 11.58 10.99 -17.93
N LEU A 158 10.49 10.98 -17.15
CA LEU A 158 10.30 10.04 -16.03
C LEU A 158 10.32 8.59 -16.49
N LEU A 159 9.68 8.28 -17.62
CA LEU A 159 9.75 6.94 -18.22
C LEU A 159 11.19 6.56 -18.56
N GLY A 160 11.96 7.46 -19.18
CA GLY A 160 13.38 7.25 -19.46
C GLY A 160 14.18 6.95 -18.18
N VAL A 161 13.97 7.73 -17.12
CA VAL A 161 14.63 7.52 -15.82
C VAL A 161 14.26 6.15 -15.22
N ILE A 162 12.99 5.75 -15.26
CA ILE A 162 12.54 4.45 -14.77
C ILE A 162 13.20 3.30 -15.55
N LEU A 163 13.33 3.42 -16.87
CA LEU A 163 13.99 2.43 -17.71
C LEU A 163 15.49 2.33 -17.40
N LEU A 164 16.15 3.47 -17.17
CA LEU A 164 17.57 3.50 -16.75
C LEU A 164 17.75 2.86 -15.36
N LEU A 165 16.88 3.18 -14.41
CA LEU A 165 16.88 2.55 -13.09
C LEU A 165 16.60 1.04 -13.17
N GLY A 166 15.78 0.60 -14.14
CA GLY A 166 15.53 -0.83 -14.38
C GLY A 166 16.75 -1.61 -14.86
N LYS A 167 17.73 -0.93 -15.46
CA LYS A 167 19.03 -1.53 -15.83
C LYS A 167 20.07 -1.53 -14.70
N TYR A 168 19.73 -0.94 -13.56
CA TYR A 168 20.64 -0.89 -12.42
C TYR A 168 20.86 -2.28 -11.84
N THR A 169 22.10 -2.77 -11.96
CA THR A 169 22.56 -4.07 -11.46
C THR A 169 23.47 -3.94 -10.21
N GLY A 170 23.54 -2.74 -9.63
CA GLY A 170 24.33 -2.47 -8.43
C GLY A 170 23.70 -3.00 -7.14
N TYR A 171 24.47 -2.97 -6.07
CA TYR A 171 24.00 -3.38 -4.74
C TYR A 171 22.90 -2.42 -4.21
N ARG A 172 21.87 -2.99 -3.59
CA ARG A 172 20.85 -2.22 -2.90
C ARG A 172 21.41 -1.61 -1.62
N LEU A 173 20.94 -0.45 -1.22
CA LEU A 173 21.38 0.21 0.02
C LEU A 173 21.19 -0.69 1.26
N SER A 174 20.12 -1.46 1.31
CA SER A 174 19.87 -2.45 2.36
C SER A 174 20.92 -3.56 2.41
N GLU A 175 21.47 -3.95 1.25
CA GLU A 175 22.55 -4.94 1.15
C GLU A 175 23.88 -4.35 1.59
N LEU A 176 24.20 -3.12 1.19
CA LEU A 176 25.41 -2.42 1.62
C LEU A 176 25.46 -2.26 3.15
N TYR A 177 24.31 -1.95 3.77
CA TYR A 177 24.22 -1.88 5.23
C TYR A 177 24.44 -3.24 5.89
N ARG A 178 23.88 -4.32 5.33
CA ARG A 178 24.02 -5.68 5.83
C ARG A 178 25.46 -6.21 5.71
N PHE A 179 26.21 -5.83 4.66
CA PHE A 179 27.58 -6.29 4.42
C PHE A 179 28.65 -5.35 5.00
N ARG A 180 28.26 -4.25 5.64
CA ARG A 180 29.18 -3.29 6.25
C ARG A 180 30.13 -3.96 7.26
N ASP A 181 29.64 -4.90 8.05
CA ASP A 181 30.44 -5.60 9.07
C ASP A 181 31.46 -6.58 8.47
N MET A 182 31.29 -6.98 7.20
CA MET A 182 32.24 -7.84 6.48
C MET A 182 33.31 -7.05 5.71
N ALA A 183 33.05 -5.79 5.38
CA ALA A 183 34.00 -4.93 4.68
C ALA A 183 34.98 -4.22 5.62
N GLY A 184 34.82 -4.35 6.94
CA GLY A 184 35.66 -3.75 7.98
C GLY A 184 36.71 -4.70 8.60
N LYS A 185 37.04 -5.82 7.91
CA LYS A 185 38.16 -6.70 8.30
C LYS A 185 39.23 -6.66 7.26
#